data_294a8fee6c5df7ffb86978c82eea7715
#
_entry.id   294a8fee6c5df7ffb86978c82eea7715
#
_cell.length_a   1.000
_cell.length_b   1.000
_cell.length_c   1.000
_cell.angle_alpha   90.00
_cell.angle_beta   90.00
_cell.angle_gamma   90.00
#
_symmetry.space_group_name_H-M   'P 1'
#
loop_
_entity.id
_entity.type
_entity.pdbx_description
1 polymer ?
#
loop_
_entity_poly.entity_id
_entity_poly.type
_entity_poly.pdbx_seq_one_letter_code
_entity_poly.pdbx_strand_id
1 'polypeptide(L)'
;MSWQTHTVFNQPAPLNNSNLFLSDGALCEAVSREGAGWDSDLLASIGQQLGTAESLELGRLANAHPPELLRYDPQGQRLDDVRFHPAWHLLMQGLCANRVHNLAWEEEARAGSFVARAARFVLHDQVEAGTLCPVTMTFAATPLLLQMLPTTFHDWLAPLRSDRYDSHLLPGGQKRGLLIGMGMTEKQGGSDVLSNTTHAERLADDSYRLVGHKWFFSVPQSDAHLVLAQAKGGLSCFFVPRFLPDGQRNSVRLERLKDKLGNRSNASAEVEFQDAVGWRLGEEGEGIRHILKMGGMTRLDCALGSHGLMRRAFSVAIYHAHQRQAFGKPLIEQPLMRQTLSRMALCLEGQTALLFRLARAWEQRREAKEALWARLFTPAAKFAICKQGIPFVAEAMEVLGGMGYCEESELPRLYREMPVNSIWEGSGNIMCLDVLRVLTKQHGVYDVLSEAFAEVKGQDRHYDRAVRQLQQRLRKPDEAMGREITQQLFLLGCGAEMLRHASPPLAQAWCQMMLDTRGEMPLSAQVQNDLLLRATGGLR
;
A
#
# COMPACT_ATOMS: atom_id res chain seq x y z
N MET A 1 19.48 -31.36 41.43
CA MET A 1 19.53 -29.91 41.73
C MET A 1 19.22 -29.19 40.43
N SER A 2 18.18 -28.37 40.38
CA SER A 2 17.92 -27.48 39.24
C SER A 2 18.88 -26.29 39.34
N TRP A 3 19.71 -26.08 38.34
CA TRP A 3 20.56 -24.90 38.27
C TRP A 3 19.69 -23.69 37.89
N GLN A 4 19.68 -22.67 38.74
CA GLN A 4 19.08 -21.37 38.44
C GLN A 4 20.18 -20.31 38.48
N THR A 5 20.52 -19.76 37.34
CA THR A 5 21.58 -18.75 37.18
C THR A 5 21.05 -17.33 37.38
N HIS A 6 19.76 -17.10 37.12
CA HIS A 6 19.11 -15.80 37.20
C HIS A 6 17.59 -15.95 37.28
N THR A 7 16.93 -14.84 37.58
CA THR A 7 15.47 -14.69 37.46
C THR A 7 15.18 -13.78 36.29
N VAL A 8 14.26 -14.19 35.40
CA VAL A 8 13.83 -13.34 34.29
C VAL A 8 12.94 -12.22 34.82
N PHE A 9 13.30 -10.98 34.55
CA PHE A 9 12.54 -9.79 34.95
C PHE A 9 12.71 -8.70 33.88
N ASN A 10 11.84 -7.67 33.88
CA ASN A 10 11.91 -6.51 33.02
C ASN A 10 11.96 -6.88 31.52
N GLN A 11 11.26 -7.94 31.12
CA GLN A 11 11.07 -8.36 29.74
C GLN A 11 9.62 -8.14 29.35
N PRO A 12 9.32 -7.15 28.49
CA PRO A 12 7.97 -6.92 28.00
C PRO A 12 7.42 -8.12 27.24
N ALA A 13 6.16 -8.43 27.44
CA ALA A 13 5.46 -9.39 26.61
C ALA A 13 5.26 -8.82 25.18
N PRO A 14 5.11 -9.65 24.15
CA PRO A 14 4.74 -9.18 22.81
C PRO A 14 3.40 -8.44 22.83
N LEU A 15 3.28 -7.39 22.02
CA LEU A 15 2.01 -6.68 21.83
C LEU A 15 1.04 -7.54 21.01
N ASN A 16 0.05 -8.12 21.68
CA ASN A 16 -1.03 -8.88 21.08
C ASN A 16 -2.36 -8.58 21.78
N ASN A 17 -3.46 -9.10 21.21
CA ASN A 17 -4.83 -8.93 21.73
C ASN A 17 -5.24 -7.46 21.93
N SER A 18 -4.68 -6.57 21.07
CA SER A 18 -5.02 -5.15 21.03
C SER A 18 -5.93 -4.85 19.84
N ASN A 19 -6.82 -3.87 19.99
CA ASN A 19 -7.64 -3.44 18.87
C ASN A 19 -6.85 -2.48 17.97
N LEU A 20 -6.50 -2.90 16.75
CA LEU A 20 -5.67 -2.10 15.84
C LEU A 20 -6.35 -0.82 15.34
N PHE A 21 -7.69 -0.76 15.33
CA PHE A 21 -8.43 0.43 14.96
C PHE A 21 -8.58 1.40 16.14
N LEU A 22 -9.15 0.91 17.25
CA LEU A 22 -9.46 1.77 18.41
C LEU A 22 -8.21 2.31 19.12
N SER A 23 -7.06 1.67 18.96
CA SER A 23 -5.77 2.18 19.47
C SER A 23 -5.16 3.28 18.61
N ASP A 24 -5.76 3.61 17.45
CA ASP A 24 -5.29 4.66 16.54
C ASP A 24 -6.30 5.82 16.45
N GLY A 25 -6.15 6.79 17.36
CA GLY A 25 -7.05 7.95 17.40
C GLY A 25 -7.04 8.77 16.12
N ALA A 26 -5.89 8.89 15.45
CA ALA A 26 -5.78 9.60 14.17
C ALA A 26 -6.58 8.88 13.06
N LEU A 27 -6.51 7.55 13.01
CA LEU A 27 -7.26 6.74 12.05
C LEU A 27 -8.77 6.83 12.31
N CYS A 28 -9.21 6.70 13.57
CA CYS A 28 -10.62 6.82 13.95
C CYS A 28 -11.23 8.17 13.51
N GLU A 29 -10.52 9.26 13.79
CA GLU A 29 -10.94 10.61 13.40
C GLU A 29 -10.95 10.80 11.88
N ALA A 30 -9.93 10.32 11.17
CA ALA A 30 -9.83 10.44 9.72
C ALA A 30 -10.96 9.67 9.01
N VAL A 31 -11.27 8.45 9.44
CA VAL A 31 -12.39 7.65 8.91
C VAL A 31 -13.73 8.39 9.05
N SER A 32 -13.99 8.95 10.22
CA SER A 32 -15.22 9.71 10.47
C SER A 32 -15.28 10.99 9.64
N ARG A 33 -14.20 11.76 9.65
CA ARG A 33 -14.08 13.05 8.95
C ARG A 33 -14.23 12.93 7.44
N GLU A 34 -13.65 11.90 6.85
CA GLU A 34 -13.65 11.70 5.39
C GLU A 34 -14.89 10.91 4.88
N GLY A 35 -15.91 10.73 5.73
CA GLY A 35 -17.22 10.22 5.34
C GLY A 35 -17.43 8.71 5.47
N ALA A 36 -16.51 7.98 6.11
CA ALA A 36 -16.65 6.54 6.35
C ALA A 36 -17.02 6.19 7.80
N GLY A 37 -17.52 7.14 8.59
CA GLY A 37 -17.93 6.90 9.98
C GLY A 37 -18.95 5.78 10.17
N TRP A 38 -19.70 5.46 9.14
CA TRP A 38 -20.66 4.35 9.09
C TRP A 38 -20.01 2.96 9.19
N ASP A 39 -18.71 2.85 8.89
CA ASP A 39 -17.95 1.59 8.92
C ASP A 39 -17.19 1.40 10.27
N SER A 40 -17.28 2.37 11.18
CA SER A 40 -16.49 2.39 12.42
C SER A 40 -16.66 1.15 13.30
N ASP A 41 -17.89 0.65 13.46
CA ASP A 41 -18.16 -0.55 14.26
C ASP A 41 -17.54 -1.81 13.62
N LEU A 42 -17.64 -1.93 12.30
CA LEU A 42 -17.01 -3.03 11.57
C LEU A 42 -15.48 -2.90 11.60
N LEU A 43 -14.93 -1.69 11.43
CA LEU A 43 -13.48 -1.44 11.56
C LEU A 43 -12.96 -1.78 12.96
N ALA A 44 -13.73 -1.49 14.01
CA ALA A 44 -13.40 -1.89 15.38
C ALA A 44 -13.41 -3.42 15.53
N SER A 45 -14.38 -4.11 14.94
CA SER A 45 -14.43 -5.58 14.92
C SER A 45 -13.24 -6.18 14.16
N ILE A 46 -12.94 -5.65 12.96
CA ILE A 46 -11.77 -6.05 12.17
C ILE A 46 -10.47 -5.80 12.95
N GLY A 47 -10.32 -4.61 13.54
CA GLY A 47 -9.15 -4.25 14.32
C GLY A 47 -8.93 -5.17 15.55
N GLN A 48 -10.01 -5.59 16.20
CA GLN A 48 -9.95 -6.56 17.30
C GLN A 48 -9.51 -7.94 16.82
N GLN A 49 -10.08 -8.43 15.73
CA GLN A 49 -9.72 -9.74 15.15
C GLN A 49 -8.27 -9.76 14.68
N LEU A 50 -7.83 -8.74 13.96
CA LEU A 50 -6.48 -8.66 13.40
C LEU A 50 -5.41 -8.47 14.47
N GLY A 51 -5.74 -7.86 15.61
CA GLY A 51 -4.82 -7.66 16.72
C GLY A 51 -4.63 -8.87 17.63
N THR A 52 -5.29 -10.00 17.36
CA THR A 52 -5.13 -11.24 18.16
C THR A 52 -3.77 -11.88 17.95
N ALA A 53 -3.31 -12.64 18.94
CA ALA A 53 -2.07 -13.41 18.84
C ALA A 53 -2.11 -14.39 17.64
N GLU A 54 -3.26 -15.00 17.39
CA GLU A 54 -3.48 -15.93 16.27
C GLU A 54 -3.31 -15.24 14.92
N SER A 55 -3.91 -14.06 14.74
CA SER A 55 -3.80 -13.30 13.47
C SER A 55 -2.35 -12.85 13.21
N LEU A 56 -1.66 -12.36 14.23
CA LEU A 56 -0.25 -11.95 14.13
C LEU A 56 0.66 -13.15 13.81
N GLU A 57 0.37 -14.33 14.40
CA GLU A 57 1.08 -15.57 14.10
C GLU A 57 0.87 -16.03 12.65
N LEU A 58 -0.34 -15.87 12.08
CA LEU A 58 -0.57 -16.13 10.66
C LEU A 58 0.35 -15.29 9.77
N GLY A 59 0.52 -13.99 10.09
CA GLY A 59 1.44 -13.11 9.37
C GLY A 59 2.89 -13.56 9.47
N ARG A 60 3.33 -14.00 10.65
CA ARG A 60 4.67 -14.55 10.87
C ARG A 60 4.88 -15.84 10.06
N LEU A 61 3.95 -16.78 10.14
CA LEU A 61 4.03 -18.09 9.45
C LEU A 61 4.03 -17.93 7.92
N ALA A 62 3.20 -17.05 7.36
CA ALA A 62 3.16 -16.80 5.92
C ALA A 62 4.52 -16.29 5.39
N ASN A 63 5.26 -15.49 6.18
CA ASN A 63 6.58 -14.99 5.81
C ASN A 63 7.72 -15.98 6.11
N ALA A 64 7.60 -16.76 7.19
CA ALA A 64 8.59 -17.77 7.54
C ALA A 64 8.60 -18.95 6.55
N HIS A 65 7.48 -19.20 5.89
CA HIS A 65 7.29 -20.25 4.90
C HIS A 65 6.93 -19.63 3.53
N PRO A 66 7.91 -19.11 2.78
CA PRO A 66 7.66 -18.49 1.48
C PRO A 66 7.06 -19.50 0.49
N PRO A 67 6.32 -19.01 -0.53
CA PRO A 67 5.70 -19.88 -1.52
C PRO A 67 6.72 -20.69 -2.32
N GLU A 68 6.31 -21.89 -2.73
CA GLU A 68 7.12 -22.82 -3.51
C GLU A 68 6.55 -23.00 -4.91
N LEU A 69 7.41 -23.02 -5.92
CA LEU A 69 7.02 -23.31 -7.31
C LEU A 69 6.85 -24.81 -7.52
N LEU A 70 5.66 -25.21 -7.91
CA LEU A 70 5.34 -26.56 -8.37
C LEU A 70 5.33 -26.56 -9.90
N ARG A 71 6.48 -26.84 -10.50
CA ARG A 71 6.61 -26.80 -11.96
C ARG A 71 6.04 -28.05 -12.62
N TYR A 72 6.20 -29.20 -12.00
CA TYR A 72 5.76 -30.51 -12.51
C TYR A 72 5.05 -31.31 -11.43
N ASP A 73 4.14 -32.18 -11.85
CA ASP A 73 3.58 -33.21 -10.99
C ASP A 73 4.53 -34.42 -10.85
N PRO A 74 4.22 -35.42 -9.99
CA PRO A 74 5.02 -36.61 -9.85
C PRO A 74 5.15 -37.47 -11.13
N GLN A 75 4.28 -37.28 -12.11
CA GLN A 75 4.30 -37.95 -13.41
C GLN A 75 5.08 -37.19 -14.47
N GLY A 76 5.61 -36.01 -14.12
CA GLY A 76 6.38 -35.15 -15.03
C GLY A 76 5.52 -34.24 -15.92
N GLN A 77 4.19 -34.15 -15.68
CA GLN A 77 3.32 -33.21 -16.39
C GLN A 77 3.49 -31.80 -15.81
N ARG A 78 3.52 -30.81 -16.68
CA ARG A 78 3.76 -29.42 -16.28
C ARG A 78 2.54 -28.82 -15.58
N LEU A 79 2.74 -28.34 -14.34
CA LEU A 79 1.71 -27.72 -13.50
C LEU A 79 1.76 -26.20 -13.54
N ASP A 80 2.94 -25.60 -13.50
CA ASP A 80 3.12 -24.14 -13.34
C ASP A 80 2.22 -23.57 -12.23
N ASP A 81 2.34 -24.13 -11.03
CA ASP A 81 1.53 -23.77 -9.87
C ASP A 81 2.41 -23.27 -8.71
N VAL A 82 1.78 -22.62 -7.73
CA VAL A 82 2.45 -22.08 -6.54
C VAL A 82 1.76 -22.61 -5.29
N ARG A 83 2.55 -23.28 -4.45
CA ARG A 83 2.07 -23.77 -3.15
C ARG A 83 2.38 -22.74 -2.08
N PHE A 84 1.37 -22.36 -1.31
CA PHE A 84 1.47 -21.47 -0.17
C PHE A 84 1.29 -22.22 1.15
N HIS A 85 1.86 -21.66 2.22
CA HIS A 85 1.53 -22.11 3.57
C HIS A 85 0.05 -21.85 3.89
N PRO A 86 -0.65 -22.70 4.67
CA PRO A 86 -2.07 -22.51 5.02
C PRO A 86 -2.39 -21.14 5.62
N ALA A 87 -1.46 -20.55 6.38
CA ALA A 87 -1.61 -19.21 6.93
C ALA A 87 -1.87 -18.14 5.86
N TRP A 88 -1.21 -18.24 4.69
CA TRP A 88 -1.44 -17.32 3.58
C TRP A 88 -2.89 -17.38 3.08
N HIS A 89 -3.44 -18.57 2.95
CA HIS A 89 -4.84 -18.77 2.52
C HIS A 89 -5.84 -18.20 3.53
N LEU A 90 -5.59 -18.36 4.84
CA LEU A 90 -6.43 -17.78 5.90
C LEU A 90 -6.39 -16.25 5.89
N LEU A 91 -5.22 -15.65 5.68
CA LEU A 91 -5.08 -14.19 5.53
C LEU A 91 -5.84 -13.68 4.29
N MET A 92 -5.72 -14.38 3.15
CA MET A 92 -6.46 -14.04 1.94
C MET A 92 -7.98 -14.16 2.12
N GLN A 93 -8.43 -15.19 2.85
CA GLN A 93 -9.84 -15.34 3.19
C GLN A 93 -10.36 -14.15 4.01
N GLY A 94 -9.60 -13.70 5.01
CA GLY A 94 -9.94 -12.52 5.80
C GLY A 94 -9.98 -11.24 4.96
N LEU A 95 -9.00 -11.05 4.07
CA LEU A 95 -8.94 -9.90 3.15
C LEU A 95 -10.15 -9.83 2.21
N CYS A 96 -10.54 -10.97 1.64
CA CYS A 96 -11.70 -11.03 0.74
C CYS A 96 -13.01 -10.84 1.53
N ALA A 97 -13.18 -11.51 2.67
CA ALA A 97 -14.36 -11.35 3.53
C ALA A 97 -14.56 -9.90 3.99
N ASN A 98 -13.44 -9.20 4.26
CA ASN A 98 -13.44 -7.78 4.59
C ASN A 98 -13.46 -6.86 3.34
N ARG A 99 -13.70 -7.42 2.15
CA ARG A 99 -13.90 -6.70 0.88
C ARG A 99 -12.80 -5.68 0.55
N VAL A 100 -11.56 -5.93 0.96
CA VAL A 100 -10.44 -5.01 0.71
C VAL A 100 -10.13 -4.88 -0.79
N HIS A 101 -10.47 -5.91 -1.59
CA HIS A 101 -10.26 -5.94 -3.04
C HIS A 101 -11.41 -5.34 -3.87
N ASN A 102 -12.61 -5.10 -3.30
CA ASN A 102 -13.76 -4.72 -4.12
C ASN A 102 -14.78 -3.78 -3.48
N LEU A 103 -14.67 -3.39 -2.20
CA LEU A 103 -15.67 -2.59 -1.48
C LEU A 103 -16.15 -1.35 -2.26
N ALA A 104 -15.25 -0.64 -2.91
CA ALA A 104 -15.58 0.58 -3.66
C ALA A 104 -16.15 0.31 -5.07
N TRP A 105 -16.26 -0.95 -5.48
CA TRP A 105 -16.74 -1.38 -6.80
C TRP A 105 -18.06 -2.14 -6.76
N GLU A 106 -18.73 -2.13 -5.63
CA GLU A 106 -20.10 -2.64 -5.49
C GLU A 106 -21.07 -1.78 -6.33
N GLU A 107 -22.18 -2.38 -6.77
CA GLU A 107 -23.18 -1.68 -7.59
C GLU A 107 -23.81 -0.49 -6.84
N GLU A 108 -24.01 -0.66 -5.54
CA GLU A 108 -24.56 0.35 -4.62
C GLU A 108 -23.48 0.78 -3.61
N ALA A 109 -22.26 1.09 -4.08
CA ALA A 109 -21.19 1.53 -3.19
C ALA A 109 -21.62 2.79 -2.41
N ARG A 110 -21.57 2.69 -1.09
CA ARG A 110 -21.91 3.80 -0.19
C ARG A 110 -20.83 4.88 -0.26
N ALA A 111 -21.24 6.15 -0.13
CA ALA A 111 -20.29 7.27 0.00
C ALA A 111 -19.33 7.01 1.17
N GLY A 112 -18.03 7.23 0.98
CA GLY A 112 -16.98 6.89 1.92
C GLY A 112 -16.38 5.47 1.72
N SER A 113 -16.81 4.70 0.71
CA SER A 113 -16.33 3.33 0.48
C SER A 113 -14.83 3.26 0.18
N PHE A 114 -14.25 4.24 -0.50
CA PHE A 114 -12.79 4.32 -0.69
C PHE A 114 -12.05 4.56 0.62
N VAL A 115 -12.60 5.40 1.48
CA VAL A 115 -12.05 5.72 2.81
C VAL A 115 -12.15 4.50 3.72
N ALA A 116 -13.31 3.84 3.77
CA ALA A 116 -13.51 2.60 4.51
C ALA A 116 -12.54 1.50 4.05
N ARG A 117 -12.41 1.33 2.72
CA ARG A 117 -11.46 0.38 2.13
C ARG A 117 -10.01 0.71 2.49
N ALA A 118 -9.62 1.98 2.47
CA ALA A 118 -8.28 2.42 2.87
C ALA A 118 -7.98 2.08 4.34
N ALA A 119 -8.95 2.28 5.23
CA ALA A 119 -8.82 1.90 6.64
C ALA A 119 -8.64 0.38 6.81
N ARG A 120 -9.48 -0.43 6.15
CA ARG A 120 -9.34 -1.89 6.15
C ARG A 120 -7.99 -2.34 5.62
N PHE A 121 -7.48 -1.71 4.55
CA PHE A 121 -6.17 -1.97 3.99
C PHE A 121 -5.05 -1.71 5.02
N VAL A 122 -5.05 -0.55 5.67
CA VAL A 122 -4.08 -0.19 6.71
C VAL A 122 -4.13 -1.15 7.90
N LEU A 123 -5.32 -1.60 8.31
CA LEU A 123 -5.45 -2.56 9.40
C LEU A 123 -4.86 -3.93 9.05
N HIS A 124 -5.14 -4.47 7.87
CA HIS A 124 -4.61 -5.74 7.40
C HIS A 124 -3.09 -5.69 7.18
N ASP A 125 -2.56 -4.56 6.69
CA ASP A 125 -1.13 -4.39 6.44
C ASP A 125 -0.29 -4.48 7.73
N GLN A 126 -0.85 -4.07 8.87
CA GLN A 126 -0.20 -4.21 10.17
C GLN A 126 0.05 -5.68 10.56
N VAL A 127 -0.70 -6.61 9.98
CA VAL A 127 -0.54 -8.06 10.22
C VAL A 127 0.38 -8.68 9.17
N GLU A 128 0.09 -8.46 7.87
CA GLU A 128 0.86 -9.07 6.79
C GLU A 128 0.71 -8.29 5.48
N ALA A 129 1.83 -7.80 4.94
CA ALA A 129 1.86 -6.93 3.77
C ALA A 129 1.83 -7.69 2.43
N GLY A 130 2.38 -8.90 2.36
CA GLY A 130 2.51 -9.63 1.09
C GLY A 130 1.18 -10.10 0.50
N THR A 131 0.21 -10.44 1.34
CA THR A 131 -1.14 -10.82 0.93
C THR A 131 -1.95 -9.65 0.37
N LEU A 132 -1.53 -8.42 0.63
CA LEU A 132 -2.15 -7.22 0.05
C LEU A 132 -1.79 -7.01 -1.43
N CYS A 133 -0.72 -7.63 -1.93
CA CYS A 133 -0.33 -7.51 -3.33
C CYS A 133 -1.42 -8.04 -4.30
N PRO A 134 -1.97 -9.26 -4.18
CA PRO A 134 -3.09 -9.70 -5.01
C PRO A 134 -4.34 -8.84 -4.85
N VAL A 135 -4.58 -8.36 -3.64
CA VAL A 135 -5.75 -7.53 -3.31
C VAL A 135 -5.68 -6.17 -4.01
N THR A 136 -4.54 -5.50 -3.98
CA THR A 136 -4.36 -4.20 -4.63
C THR A 136 -4.45 -4.31 -6.16
N MET A 137 -3.87 -5.35 -6.76
CA MET A 137 -3.96 -5.58 -8.20
C MET A 137 -5.40 -5.87 -8.63
N THR A 138 -6.12 -6.71 -7.89
CA THR A 138 -7.54 -7.00 -8.15
C THR A 138 -8.38 -5.73 -8.02
N PHE A 139 -8.19 -4.94 -6.94
CA PHE A 139 -8.88 -3.68 -6.73
C PHE A 139 -8.68 -2.71 -7.90
N ALA A 140 -7.44 -2.56 -8.37
CA ALA A 140 -7.10 -1.64 -9.44
C ALA A 140 -7.58 -2.12 -10.82
N ALA A 141 -7.62 -3.44 -11.05
CA ALA A 141 -8.09 -4.03 -12.32
C ALA A 141 -9.61 -4.02 -12.46
N THR A 142 -10.35 -4.15 -11.35
CA THR A 142 -11.81 -4.31 -11.35
C THR A 142 -12.54 -3.25 -12.17
N PRO A 143 -12.32 -1.93 -12.01
CA PRO A 143 -13.07 -0.93 -12.79
C PRO A 143 -12.81 -1.01 -14.29
N LEU A 144 -11.64 -1.46 -14.71
CA LEU A 144 -11.32 -1.68 -16.12
C LEU A 144 -12.07 -2.91 -16.65
N LEU A 145 -12.06 -4.01 -15.90
CA LEU A 145 -12.76 -5.25 -16.27
C LEU A 145 -14.28 -5.07 -16.30
N LEU A 146 -14.87 -4.32 -15.36
CA LEU A 146 -16.30 -4.02 -15.39
C LEU A 146 -16.74 -3.27 -16.65
N GLN A 147 -15.83 -2.56 -17.32
CA GLN A 147 -16.11 -1.79 -18.54
C GLN A 147 -15.74 -2.52 -19.82
N MET A 148 -14.71 -3.37 -19.79
CA MET A 148 -14.04 -3.86 -21.02
C MET A 148 -13.80 -5.37 -21.03
N LEU A 149 -14.28 -6.12 -20.04
CA LEU A 149 -14.11 -7.57 -20.04
C LEU A 149 -14.82 -8.18 -21.27
N PRO A 150 -14.13 -9.00 -22.08
CA PRO A 150 -14.74 -9.63 -23.23
C PRO A 150 -15.97 -10.46 -22.87
N THR A 151 -16.98 -10.49 -23.73
CA THR A 151 -18.26 -11.17 -23.49
C THR A 151 -18.10 -12.64 -23.12
N THR A 152 -17.09 -13.31 -23.67
CA THR A 152 -16.70 -14.69 -23.38
C THR A 152 -16.44 -14.93 -21.88
N PHE A 153 -16.13 -13.89 -21.10
CA PHE A 153 -15.80 -13.95 -19.68
C PHE A 153 -16.80 -13.21 -18.80
N HIS A 154 -18.01 -12.88 -19.30
CA HIS A 154 -19.00 -12.15 -18.49
C HIS A 154 -19.47 -12.94 -17.26
N ASP A 155 -19.35 -14.26 -17.24
CA ASP A 155 -19.54 -15.13 -16.08
C ASP A 155 -18.54 -14.86 -14.94
N TRP A 156 -17.41 -14.16 -15.21
CA TRP A 156 -16.42 -13.76 -14.21
C TRP A 156 -16.84 -12.52 -13.40
N LEU A 157 -17.82 -11.74 -13.88
CA LEU A 157 -18.20 -10.48 -13.21
C LEU A 157 -18.76 -10.68 -11.81
N ALA A 158 -19.54 -11.75 -11.60
CA ALA A 158 -20.09 -12.06 -10.28
C ALA A 158 -19.00 -12.52 -9.29
N PRO A 159 -18.13 -13.51 -9.59
CA PRO A 159 -17.04 -13.89 -8.71
C PRO A 159 -15.98 -12.79 -8.52
N LEU A 160 -15.79 -11.87 -9.45
CA LEU A 160 -14.90 -10.70 -9.30
C LEU A 160 -15.41 -9.72 -8.20
N ARG A 161 -16.72 -9.62 -8.03
CA ARG A 161 -17.37 -8.80 -6.99
C ARG A 161 -17.64 -9.56 -5.69
N SER A 162 -17.33 -10.86 -5.64
CA SER A 162 -17.59 -11.70 -4.46
C SER A 162 -16.70 -11.32 -3.28
N ASP A 163 -17.19 -11.54 -2.07
CA ASP A 163 -16.43 -11.48 -0.81
C ASP A 163 -15.74 -12.81 -0.45
N ARG A 164 -15.73 -13.77 -1.39
CA ARG A 164 -15.15 -15.10 -1.19
C ARG A 164 -13.74 -15.16 -1.74
N TYR A 165 -12.88 -15.84 -1.01
CA TYR A 165 -11.60 -16.30 -1.51
C TYR A 165 -11.74 -17.77 -1.99
N ASP A 166 -11.22 -18.06 -3.18
CA ASP A 166 -11.24 -19.39 -3.76
C ASP A 166 -9.87 -19.76 -4.33
N SER A 167 -9.17 -20.70 -3.68
CA SER A 167 -7.84 -21.15 -4.05
C SER A 167 -7.83 -22.30 -5.06
N HIS A 168 -8.98 -22.83 -5.45
CA HIS A 168 -9.04 -23.95 -6.37
C HIS A 168 -8.52 -23.59 -7.76
N LEU A 169 -7.89 -24.57 -8.39
CA LEU A 169 -7.41 -24.49 -9.77
C LEU A 169 -8.54 -24.83 -10.74
N LEU A 170 -9.41 -23.86 -10.97
CA LEU A 170 -10.59 -23.99 -11.83
C LEU A 170 -10.65 -22.81 -12.83
N PRO A 171 -11.32 -22.96 -13.99
CA PRO A 171 -11.70 -21.82 -14.81
C PRO A 171 -12.47 -20.78 -14.01
N GLY A 172 -12.21 -19.49 -14.26
CA GLY A 172 -12.70 -18.40 -13.41
C GLY A 172 -14.22 -18.34 -13.25
N GLY A 173 -14.98 -18.65 -14.30
CA GLY A 173 -16.46 -18.70 -14.22
C GLY A 173 -17.00 -19.81 -13.30
N GLN A 174 -16.19 -20.79 -12.91
CA GLN A 174 -16.55 -21.86 -11.98
C GLN A 174 -16.13 -21.57 -10.53
N LYS A 175 -15.43 -20.46 -10.30
CA LYS A 175 -14.93 -20.06 -8.97
C LYS A 175 -15.91 -19.17 -8.23
N ARG A 176 -15.79 -19.16 -6.90
CA ARG A 176 -16.61 -18.32 -6.02
C ARG A 176 -16.03 -16.92 -5.80
N GLY A 177 -14.76 -16.73 -6.11
CA GLY A 177 -14.04 -15.48 -6.01
C GLY A 177 -12.78 -15.50 -6.85
N LEU A 178 -12.36 -14.35 -7.36
CA LEU A 178 -11.26 -14.21 -8.33
C LEU A 178 -10.19 -13.26 -7.82
N LEU A 179 -8.96 -13.53 -8.26
CA LEU A 179 -7.82 -12.62 -8.12
C LEU A 179 -7.29 -12.27 -9.51
N ILE A 180 -7.00 -10.99 -9.72
CA ILE A 180 -6.45 -10.47 -10.97
C ILE A 180 -5.05 -9.92 -10.71
N GLY A 181 -4.07 -10.38 -11.48
CA GLY A 181 -2.70 -9.90 -11.44
C GLY A 181 -2.40 -8.88 -12.54
N MET A 182 -1.16 -8.36 -12.53
CA MET A 182 -0.64 -7.45 -13.54
C MET A 182 0.78 -7.87 -13.96
N GLY A 183 1.07 -7.82 -15.28
CA GLY A 183 2.37 -8.18 -15.82
C GLY A 183 2.88 -7.14 -16.80
N MET A 184 3.78 -6.23 -16.36
CA MET A 184 4.27 -5.14 -17.19
C MET A 184 5.77 -5.17 -17.42
N THR A 185 6.56 -5.40 -16.37
CA THR A 185 8.02 -5.33 -16.36
C THR A 185 8.64 -6.51 -17.10
N GLU A 186 9.59 -6.24 -17.97
CA GLU A 186 10.41 -7.22 -18.66
C GLU A 186 11.87 -7.17 -18.17
N LYS A 187 12.75 -8.07 -18.64
CA LYS A 187 14.16 -8.16 -18.19
C LYS A 187 14.92 -6.84 -18.39
N GLN A 188 14.64 -6.09 -19.45
CA GLN A 188 15.27 -4.80 -19.75
C GLN A 188 14.80 -3.64 -18.86
N GLY A 189 13.68 -3.79 -18.10
CA GLY A 189 13.20 -2.80 -17.15
C GLY A 189 11.67 -2.63 -17.15
N GLY A 190 11.18 -1.84 -16.19
CA GLY A 190 9.75 -1.57 -15.99
C GLY A 190 9.39 -0.09 -15.97
N SER A 191 10.38 0.82 -15.93
CA SER A 191 10.13 2.27 -15.94
C SER A 191 9.81 2.79 -17.35
N ASP A 192 10.43 2.20 -18.37
CA ASP A 192 10.17 2.47 -19.80
C ASP A 192 9.47 1.28 -20.44
N VAL A 193 8.15 1.18 -20.21
CA VAL A 193 7.34 0.08 -20.76
C VAL A 193 7.15 0.14 -22.27
N LEU A 194 7.47 1.27 -22.93
CA LEU A 194 7.45 1.38 -24.38
C LEU A 194 8.51 0.48 -25.03
N SER A 195 9.60 0.22 -24.32
CA SER A 195 10.68 -0.68 -24.75
C SER A 195 10.34 -2.18 -24.62
N ASN A 196 9.14 -2.54 -24.14
CA ASN A 196 8.71 -3.93 -24.01
C ASN A 196 8.74 -4.66 -25.37
N THR A 197 9.20 -5.91 -25.34
CA THR A 197 9.39 -6.78 -26.50
C THR A 197 8.38 -7.92 -26.59
N THR A 198 7.66 -8.23 -25.51
CA THR A 198 6.51 -9.16 -25.60
C THR A 198 5.56 -8.68 -26.67
N HIS A 199 5.21 -9.54 -27.60
CA HIS A 199 4.34 -9.20 -28.72
C HIS A 199 3.07 -10.04 -28.73
N ALA A 200 2.02 -9.50 -29.35
CA ALA A 200 0.71 -10.10 -29.48
C ALA A 200 0.26 -10.06 -30.94
N GLU A 201 -0.10 -11.21 -31.48
CA GLU A 201 -0.61 -11.40 -32.82
C GLU A 201 -2.09 -11.76 -32.78
N ARG A 202 -2.93 -11.04 -33.53
CA ARG A 202 -4.38 -11.28 -33.56
C ARG A 202 -4.70 -12.59 -34.29
N LEU A 203 -5.57 -13.39 -33.66
CA LEU A 203 -6.10 -14.63 -34.21
C LEU A 203 -7.47 -14.40 -34.88
N ALA A 204 -8.01 -15.44 -35.53
CA ALA A 204 -9.23 -15.32 -36.33
C ALA A 204 -10.50 -15.09 -35.47
N ASP A 205 -10.47 -15.45 -34.19
CA ASP A 205 -11.58 -15.36 -33.23
C ASP A 205 -11.52 -14.12 -32.33
N ASP A 206 -10.77 -13.06 -32.74
CA ASP A 206 -10.51 -11.84 -32.00
C ASP A 206 -9.68 -12.00 -30.72
N SER A 207 -9.21 -13.21 -30.41
CA SER A 207 -8.16 -13.42 -29.40
C SER A 207 -6.79 -13.07 -29.97
N TYR A 208 -5.76 -13.09 -29.12
CA TYR A 208 -4.38 -12.81 -29.48
C TYR A 208 -3.45 -13.89 -28.95
N ARG A 209 -2.47 -14.23 -29.76
CA ARG A 209 -1.34 -15.08 -29.39
C ARG A 209 -0.23 -14.20 -28.85
N LEU A 210 0.18 -14.41 -27.59
CA LEU A 210 1.24 -13.69 -26.92
C LEU A 210 2.52 -14.53 -26.88
N VAL A 211 3.65 -13.91 -27.25
CA VAL A 211 4.98 -14.50 -27.15
C VAL A 211 5.92 -13.48 -26.52
N GLY A 212 6.65 -13.89 -25.49
CA GLY A 212 7.57 -13.02 -24.76
C GLY A 212 7.72 -13.43 -23.30
N HIS A 213 8.02 -12.47 -22.44
CA HIS A 213 8.31 -12.75 -21.04
C HIS A 213 7.92 -11.58 -20.12
N LYS A 214 7.78 -11.89 -18.80
CA LYS A 214 7.74 -10.88 -17.75
C LYS A 214 8.70 -11.24 -16.62
N TRP A 215 9.30 -10.20 -15.99
CA TRP A 215 10.40 -10.35 -15.04
C TRP A 215 10.00 -10.26 -13.58
N PHE A 216 8.98 -9.47 -13.27
CA PHE A 216 8.32 -9.40 -11.96
C PHE A 216 6.82 -9.61 -12.15
N PHE A 217 6.43 -10.88 -12.31
CA PHE A 217 5.05 -11.29 -12.47
C PHE A 217 4.51 -11.70 -11.12
N SER A 218 3.96 -10.72 -10.41
CA SER A 218 3.46 -10.94 -9.06
C SER A 218 2.17 -11.74 -9.06
N VAL A 219 2.02 -12.60 -8.05
CA VAL A 219 0.84 -13.44 -7.85
C VAL A 219 0.53 -14.29 -9.09
N PRO A 220 1.49 -15.10 -9.58
CA PRO A 220 1.34 -15.85 -10.83
C PRO A 220 0.21 -16.89 -10.80
N GLN A 221 -0.30 -17.21 -9.61
CA GLN A 221 -1.46 -18.06 -9.39
C GLN A 221 -2.81 -17.33 -9.55
N SER A 222 -2.83 -16.02 -9.82
CA SER A 222 -4.07 -15.27 -10.11
C SER A 222 -4.84 -15.89 -11.26
N ASP A 223 -6.15 -15.72 -11.26
CA ASP A 223 -7.06 -16.32 -12.26
C ASP A 223 -6.86 -15.72 -13.65
N ALA A 224 -6.49 -14.45 -13.71
CA ALA A 224 -6.02 -13.78 -14.92
C ALA A 224 -5.00 -12.69 -14.59
N HIS A 225 -4.29 -12.25 -15.63
CA HIS A 225 -3.37 -11.11 -15.53
C HIS A 225 -3.68 -10.08 -16.64
N LEU A 226 -3.55 -8.80 -16.28
CA LEU A 226 -3.51 -7.72 -17.25
C LEU A 226 -2.06 -7.54 -17.70
N VAL A 227 -1.80 -7.76 -18.99
CA VAL A 227 -0.44 -7.83 -19.56
C VAL A 227 -0.27 -6.78 -20.64
N LEU A 228 0.87 -6.08 -20.64
CA LEU A 228 1.26 -5.23 -21.76
C LEU A 228 2.05 -6.03 -22.79
N ALA A 229 1.63 -5.92 -24.06
CA ALA A 229 2.34 -6.50 -25.20
C ALA A 229 2.22 -5.60 -26.43
N GLN A 230 3.21 -5.65 -27.34
CA GLN A 230 3.22 -4.95 -28.62
C GLN A 230 2.26 -5.65 -29.59
N ALA A 231 1.20 -4.98 -30.00
CA ALA A 231 0.33 -5.38 -31.09
C ALA A 231 0.66 -4.56 -32.34
N LYS A 232 -0.02 -4.81 -33.48
CA LYS A 232 0.19 -4.08 -34.74
C LYS A 232 -0.03 -2.57 -34.59
N GLY A 233 -1.03 -2.17 -33.75
CA GLY A 233 -1.34 -0.76 -33.48
C GLY A 233 -0.52 -0.14 -32.32
N GLY A 234 0.44 -0.89 -31.74
CA GLY A 234 1.30 -0.42 -30.65
C GLY A 234 1.08 -1.16 -29.32
N LEU A 235 1.68 -0.62 -28.25
CA LEU A 235 1.63 -1.23 -26.92
C LEU A 235 0.20 -1.26 -26.37
N SER A 236 -0.34 -2.46 -26.19
CA SER A 236 -1.74 -2.73 -25.88
C SER A 236 -1.88 -3.53 -24.57
N CYS A 237 -3.05 -3.46 -23.95
CA CYS A 237 -3.37 -4.21 -22.74
C CYS A 237 -4.17 -5.46 -23.07
N PHE A 238 -3.76 -6.59 -22.50
CA PHE A 238 -4.40 -7.89 -22.73
C PHE A 238 -4.85 -8.52 -21.41
N PHE A 239 -6.06 -9.04 -21.40
CA PHE A 239 -6.56 -9.97 -20.40
C PHE A 239 -6.08 -11.38 -20.74
N VAL A 240 -5.22 -11.93 -19.91
CA VAL A 240 -4.61 -13.25 -20.09
C VAL A 240 -5.08 -14.16 -18.97
N PRO A 241 -6.12 -15.00 -19.18
CA PRO A 241 -6.63 -15.90 -18.19
C PRO A 241 -5.69 -17.08 -17.97
N ARG A 242 -5.69 -17.64 -16.77
CA ARG A 242 -4.91 -18.84 -16.42
C ARG A 242 -5.47 -20.10 -17.08
N PHE A 243 -6.79 -20.17 -17.23
CA PHE A 243 -7.52 -21.22 -17.95
C PHE A 243 -8.29 -20.60 -19.09
N LEU A 244 -8.21 -21.22 -20.25
CA LEU A 244 -8.97 -20.84 -21.44
C LEU A 244 -10.47 -21.18 -21.26
N PRO A 245 -11.37 -20.63 -22.09
CA PRO A 245 -12.81 -20.92 -22.02
C PRO A 245 -13.16 -22.41 -22.18
N ASP A 246 -12.34 -23.16 -22.89
CA ASP A 246 -12.49 -24.63 -23.03
C ASP A 246 -11.98 -25.44 -21.84
N GLY A 247 -11.48 -24.76 -20.79
CA GLY A 247 -10.95 -25.39 -19.59
C GLY A 247 -9.49 -25.82 -19.66
N GLN A 248 -8.82 -25.64 -20.80
CA GLN A 248 -7.39 -25.93 -20.91
C GLN A 248 -6.54 -24.88 -20.19
N ARG A 249 -5.38 -25.29 -19.67
CA ARG A 249 -4.41 -24.35 -19.13
C ARG A 249 -3.81 -23.50 -20.24
N ASN A 250 -3.76 -22.20 -20.01
CA ASN A 250 -3.08 -21.26 -20.89
C ASN A 250 -1.55 -21.44 -20.83
N SER A 251 -0.87 -21.15 -21.93
CA SER A 251 0.59 -21.33 -22.07
C SER A 251 1.41 -20.21 -21.40
N VAL A 252 1.12 -19.94 -20.14
CA VAL A 252 1.90 -19.05 -19.26
C VAL A 252 2.82 -19.93 -18.41
N ARG A 253 4.13 -19.87 -18.69
CA ARG A 253 5.15 -20.73 -18.07
C ARG A 253 5.82 -20.03 -16.91
N LEU A 254 5.77 -20.64 -15.72
CA LEU A 254 6.46 -20.13 -14.53
C LEU A 254 7.90 -20.68 -14.51
N GLU A 255 8.90 -19.79 -14.65
CA GLU A 255 10.28 -20.22 -14.75
C GLU A 255 10.99 -20.30 -13.40
N ARG A 256 10.78 -19.31 -12.54
CA ARG A 256 11.22 -19.33 -11.12
C ARG A 256 10.47 -18.31 -10.29
N LEU A 257 10.48 -18.47 -8.97
CA LEU A 257 10.11 -17.42 -8.02
C LEU A 257 11.34 -16.62 -7.60
N LYS A 258 11.15 -15.32 -7.35
CA LYS A 258 12.20 -14.43 -6.87
C LYS A 258 12.46 -14.68 -5.38
N ASP A 259 13.73 -14.83 -5.00
CA ASP A 259 14.17 -14.72 -3.62
C ASP A 259 14.31 -13.24 -3.26
N LYS A 260 13.54 -12.78 -2.28
CA LYS A 260 13.35 -11.35 -1.99
C LYS A 260 13.76 -11.02 -0.56
N LEU A 261 14.17 -9.76 -0.32
CA LEU A 261 14.47 -9.24 1.01
C LEU A 261 13.25 -9.31 1.94
N GLY A 262 12.13 -8.75 1.49
CA GLY A 262 10.81 -8.73 2.14
C GLY A 262 9.73 -9.22 1.19
N ASN A 263 8.46 -9.03 1.55
CA ASN A 263 7.31 -9.52 0.78
C ASN A 263 7.41 -11.03 0.49
N ARG A 264 7.95 -11.77 1.45
CA ARG A 264 8.32 -13.19 1.25
C ARG A 264 7.11 -14.10 1.14
N SER A 265 6.00 -13.74 1.79
CA SER A 265 4.73 -14.45 1.69
C SER A 265 4.12 -14.39 0.29
N ASN A 266 4.44 -13.36 -0.49
CA ASN A 266 3.93 -13.15 -1.83
C ASN A 266 4.84 -13.81 -2.88
N ALA A 267 4.26 -14.54 -3.84
CA ALA A 267 4.99 -15.08 -4.98
C ALA A 267 5.21 -13.98 -6.04
N SER A 268 6.44 -13.85 -6.51
CA SER A 268 6.81 -13.00 -7.65
C SER A 268 7.61 -13.84 -8.64
N ALA A 269 7.07 -14.10 -9.83
CA ALA A 269 7.65 -15.03 -10.78
C ALA A 269 8.37 -14.34 -11.95
N GLU A 270 9.26 -15.10 -12.57
CA GLU A 270 9.67 -14.90 -13.96
C GLU A 270 8.79 -15.80 -14.80
N VAL A 271 8.18 -15.23 -15.84
CA VAL A 271 7.26 -15.99 -16.69
C VAL A 271 7.61 -15.82 -18.17
N GLU A 272 7.29 -16.86 -18.95
CA GLU A 272 7.33 -16.84 -20.41
C GLU A 272 5.94 -17.13 -20.99
N PHE A 273 5.57 -16.37 -21.98
CA PHE A 273 4.40 -16.61 -22.82
C PHE A 273 4.84 -17.39 -24.05
N GLN A 274 4.46 -18.65 -24.11
CA GLN A 274 4.79 -19.57 -25.20
C GLN A 274 3.50 -19.87 -26.00
N ASP A 275 3.11 -18.94 -26.85
CA ASP A 275 1.80 -18.92 -27.53
C ASP A 275 0.61 -18.81 -26.56
N ALA A 276 0.79 -18.04 -25.48
CA ALA A 276 -0.31 -17.79 -24.54
C ALA A 276 -1.44 -17.01 -25.22
N VAL A 277 -2.68 -17.38 -24.92
CA VAL A 277 -3.86 -16.73 -25.47
C VAL A 277 -4.36 -15.63 -24.55
N GLY A 278 -4.64 -14.46 -25.13
CA GLY A 278 -5.18 -13.32 -24.40
C GLY A 278 -6.22 -12.55 -25.22
N TRP A 279 -7.00 -11.72 -24.55
CA TRP A 279 -8.01 -10.86 -25.17
C TRP A 279 -7.67 -9.41 -24.90
N ARG A 280 -7.72 -8.60 -25.94
CA ARG A 280 -7.42 -7.17 -25.85
C ARG A 280 -8.47 -6.43 -24.99
N LEU A 281 -8.00 -5.51 -24.15
CA LEU A 281 -8.81 -4.56 -23.41
C LEU A 281 -8.66 -3.17 -24.02
N GLY A 282 -9.75 -2.58 -24.49
CA GLY A 282 -9.74 -1.32 -25.20
C GLY A 282 -9.15 -1.41 -26.62
N GLU A 283 -8.60 -0.32 -27.16
CA GLU A 283 -8.02 -0.28 -28.51
C GLU A 283 -6.52 -0.60 -28.51
N GLU A 284 -5.99 -1.08 -29.65
CA GLU A 284 -4.55 -1.26 -29.81
C GLU A 284 -3.83 0.09 -29.66
N GLY A 285 -2.67 0.08 -29.00
CA GLY A 285 -1.88 1.27 -28.72
C GLY A 285 -2.33 2.03 -27.45
N GLU A 286 -3.46 1.71 -26.82
CA GLU A 286 -3.95 2.37 -25.60
C GLU A 286 -3.48 1.71 -24.29
N GLY A 287 -2.63 0.71 -24.34
CA GLY A 287 -2.22 -0.08 -23.18
C GLY A 287 -1.68 0.76 -22.02
N ILE A 288 -0.87 1.78 -22.30
CA ILE A 288 -0.33 2.68 -21.26
C ILE A 288 -1.45 3.45 -20.56
N ARG A 289 -2.47 3.92 -21.31
CA ARG A 289 -3.59 4.66 -20.74
C ARG A 289 -4.36 3.83 -19.70
N HIS A 290 -4.58 2.56 -19.99
CA HIS A 290 -5.27 1.64 -19.08
C HIS A 290 -4.42 1.36 -17.82
N ILE A 291 -3.14 1.07 -18.00
CA ILE A 291 -2.22 0.80 -16.91
C ILE A 291 -2.02 2.02 -16.00
N LEU A 292 -1.96 3.23 -16.55
CA LEU A 292 -1.84 4.45 -15.72
C LEU A 292 -3.07 4.68 -14.83
N LYS A 293 -4.27 4.31 -15.28
CA LYS A 293 -5.48 4.37 -14.44
C LYS A 293 -5.37 3.42 -13.23
N MET A 294 -4.89 2.21 -13.47
CA MET A 294 -4.64 1.23 -12.41
C MET A 294 -3.50 1.67 -11.48
N GLY A 295 -2.38 2.12 -12.06
CA GLY A 295 -1.19 2.54 -11.33
C GLY A 295 -1.42 3.67 -10.33
N GLY A 296 -2.41 4.53 -10.53
CA GLY A 296 -2.78 5.54 -9.54
C GLY A 296 -3.31 4.91 -8.24
N MET A 297 -4.17 3.89 -8.34
CA MET A 297 -4.74 3.20 -7.18
C MET A 297 -3.69 2.34 -6.45
N THR A 298 -2.88 1.59 -7.20
CA THR A 298 -1.80 0.78 -6.60
C THR A 298 -0.72 1.64 -5.92
N ARG A 299 -0.47 2.87 -6.41
CA ARG A 299 0.43 3.84 -5.76
C ARG A 299 -0.14 4.38 -4.45
N LEU A 300 -1.44 4.63 -4.39
CA LEU A 300 -2.12 4.96 -3.13
C LEU A 300 -1.94 3.82 -2.12
N ASP A 301 -2.15 2.59 -2.56
CA ASP A 301 -1.98 1.40 -1.71
C ASP A 301 -0.53 1.21 -1.23
N CYS A 302 0.49 1.55 -2.05
CA CYS A 302 1.88 1.58 -1.58
C CYS A 302 2.09 2.56 -0.43
N ALA A 303 1.44 3.73 -0.49
CA ALA A 303 1.53 4.72 0.58
C ALA A 303 0.75 4.28 1.83
N LEU A 304 -0.45 3.73 1.66
CA LEU A 304 -1.27 3.16 2.75
C LEU A 304 -0.56 1.99 3.44
N GLY A 305 0.03 1.07 2.67
CA GLY A 305 0.77 -0.07 3.20
C GLY A 305 2.03 0.36 3.95
N SER A 306 2.83 1.28 3.38
CA SER A 306 3.98 1.82 4.13
C SER A 306 3.56 2.48 5.44
N HIS A 307 2.42 3.20 5.44
CA HIS A 307 1.86 3.79 6.65
C HIS A 307 1.40 2.73 7.66
N GLY A 308 0.74 1.66 7.21
CA GLY A 308 0.32 0.53 8.04
C GLY A 308 1.50 -0.15 8.75
N LEU A 309 2.58 -0.43 8.01
CA LEU A 309 3.83 -0.98 8.57
C LEU A 309 4.46 -0.04 9.60
N MET A 310 4.53 1.27 9.31
CA MET A 310 5.02 2.28 10.25
C MET A 310 4.15 2.33 11.51
N ARG A 311 2.83 2.28 11.35
CA ARG A 311 1.88 2.27 12.46
C ARG A 311 2.10 1.05 13.37
N ARG A 312 2.24 -0.15 12.79
CA ARG A 312 2.53 -1.36 13.57
C ARG A 312 3.85 -1.27 14.31
N ALA A 313 4.93 -0.86 13.62
CA ALA A 313 6.24 -0.69 14.22
C ALA A 313 6.20 0.29 15.39
N PHE A 314 5.50 1.41 15.24
CA PHE A 314 5.30 2.39 16.30
C PHE A 314 4.51 1.83 17.48
N SER A 315 3.43 1.07 17.22
CA SER A 315 2.61 0.46 18.29
C SER A 315 3.43 -0.50 19.14
N VAL A 316 4.28 -1.32 18.51
CA VAL A 316 5.21 -2.22 19.21
C VAL A 316 6.23 -1.44 20.03
N ALA A 317 6.82 -0.39 19.45
CA ALA A 317 7.83 0.42 20.11
C ALA A 317 7.27 1.15 21.35
N ILE A 318 6.11 1.81 21.21
CA ILE A 318 5.52 2.54 22.33
C ILE A 318 5.03 1.61 23.45
N TYR A 319 4.45 0.45 23.08
CA TYR A 319 4.06 -0.57 24.05
C TYR A 319 5.28 -1.09 24.83
N HIS A 320 6.37 -1.41 24.13
CA HIS A 320 7.62 -1.80 24.76
C HIS A 320 8.15 -0.71 25.71
N ALA A 321 8.12 0.55 25.31
CA ALA A 321 8.61 1.67 26.11
C ALA A 321 7.80 1.90 27.39
N HIS A 322 6.52 1.52 27.42
CA HIS A 322 5.70 1.56 28.64
C HIS A 322 6.07 0.46 29.64
N GLN A 323 6.50 -0.69 29.17
CA GLN A 323 6.76 -1.88 29.99
C GLN A 323 8.22 -1.99 30.44
N ARG A 324 9.16 -1.69 29.52
CA ARG A 324 10.60 -1.80 29.77
C ARG A 324 11.09 -0.67 30.67
N GLN A 325 11.87 -1.02 31.68
CA GLN A 325 12.50 -0.07 32.58
C GLN A 325 14.02 0.01 32.36
N ALA A 326 14.57 1.21 32.46
CA ALA A 326 16.00 1.48 32.52
C ALA A 326 16.25 2.70 33.40
N PHE A 327 17.39 2.73 34.09
CA PHE A 327 17.75 3.84 35.00
C PHE A 327 16.67 4.18 36.01
N GLY A 328 15.98 3.14 36.53
CA GLY A 328 15.00 3.25 37.61
C GLY A 328 13.59 3.68 37.23
N LYS A 329 13.27 3.82 35.93
CA LYS A 329 11.93 4.19 35.45
C LYS A 329 11.62 3.63 34.05
N PRO A 330 10.33 3.55 33.66
CA PRO A 330 9.92 3.14 32.31
C PRO A 330 10.62 3.97 31.22
N LEU A 331 10.90 3.34 30.06
CA LEU A 331 11.54 4.04 28.94
C LEU A 331 10.71 5.23 28.47
N ILE A 332 9.38 5.11 28.47
CA ILE A 332 8.46 6.20 28.07
C ILE A 332 8.59 7.46 28.95
N GLU A 333 9.12 7.34 30.17
CA GLU A 333 9.35 8.45 31.07
C GLU A 333 10.73 9.10 30.90
N GLN A 334 11.62 8.48 30.10
CA GLN A 334 12.92 9.05 29.76
C GLN A 334 12.73 10.21 28.77
N PRO A 335 13.28 11.42 29.03
CA PRO A 335 12.98 12.60 28.20
C PRO A 335 13.31 12.42 26.71
N LEU A 336 14.46 11.84 26.37
CA LEU A 336 14.85 11.60 24.97
C LEU A 336 13.95 10.56 24.31
N MET A 337 13.66 9.44 24.97
CA MET A 337 12.75 8.41 24.45
C MET A 337 11.36 8.98 24.18
N ARG A 338 10.85 9.75 25.15
CA ARG A 338 9.56 10.42 25.01
C ARG A 338 9.53 11.37 23.82
N GLN A 339 10.60 12.14 23.60
CA GLN A 339 10.73 13.03 22.45
C GLN A 339 10.75 12.26 21.12
N THR A 340 11.50 11.16 21.06
CA THR A 340 11.57 10.28 19.87
C THR A 340 10.19 9.71 19.54
N LEU A 341 9.52 9.08 20.51
CA LEU A 341 8.19 8.50 20.29
C LEU A 341 7.13 9.56 19.93
N SER A 342 7.20 10.75 20.51
CA SER A 342 6.28 11.84 20.16
C SER A 342 6.48 12.36 18.75
N ARG A 343 7.72 12.39 18.25
CA ARG A 343 8.02 12.74 16.84
C ARG A 343 7.50 11.69 15.88
N MET A 344 7.68 10.41 16.22
CA MET A 344 7.12 9.31 15.42
C MET A 344 5.59 9.40 15.35
N ALA A 345 4.92 9.64 16.48
CA ALA A 345 3.47 9.82 16.53
C ALA A 345 3.02 11.00 15.66
N LEU A 346 3.68 12.16 15.79
CA LEU A 346 3.35 13.37 15.04
C LEU A 346 3.52 13.18 13.51
N CYS A 347 4.51 12.40 13.11
CA CYS A 347 4.71 12.02 11.73
C CYS A 347 3.50 11.22 11.19
N LEU A 348 3.03 10.21 11.94
CA LEU A 348 1.88 9.40 11.58
C LEU A 348 0.58 10.21 11.52
N GLU A 349 0.36 11.15 12.43
CA GLU A 349 -0.81 12.05 12.43
C GLU A 349 -0.95 12.78 11.08
N GLY A 350 0.12 13.44 10.62
CA GLY A 350 0.08 14.17 9.35
C GLY A 350 -0.07 13.25 8.13
N GLN A 351 0.55 12.07 8.15
CA GLN A 351 0.37 11.07 7.09
C GLN A 351 -1.07 10.55 7.03
N THR A 352 -1.66 10.20 8.18
CA THR A 352 -3.05 9.75 8.27
C THR A 352 -3.99 10.82 7.72
N ALA A 353 -3.82 12.08 8.12
CA ALA A 353 -4.67 13.18 7.66
C ALA A 353 -4.67 13.30 6.14
N LEU A 354 -3.50 13.29 5.49
CA LEU A 354 -3.38 13.40 4.04
C LEU A 354 -3.86 12.14 3.31
N LEU A 355 -3.53 10.93 3.79
CA LEU A 355 -3.86 9.67 3.11
C LEU A 355 -5.39 9.46 3.03
N PHE A 356 -6.11 9.77 4.09
CA PHE A 356 -7.57 9.61 4.11
C PHE A 356 -8.28 10.70 3.32
N ARG A 357 -7.78 11.94 3.33
CA ARG A 357 -8.20 12.98 2.38
C ARG A 357 -7.97 12.56 0.93
N LEU A 358 -6.85 11.90 0.66
CA LEU A 358 -6.51 11.39 -0.67
C LEU A 358 -7.42 10.22 -1.10
N ALA A 359 -7.78 9.32 -0.18
CA ALA A 359 -8.76 8.26 -0.44
C ALA A 359 -10.13 8.85 -0.82
N ARG A 360 -10.60 9.90 -0.13
CA ARG A 360 -11.81 10.63 -0.52
C ARG A 360 -11.69 11.26 -1.92
N ALA A 361 -10.54 11.86 -2.24
CA ALA A 361 -10.31 12.45 -3.57
C ALA A 361 -10.38 11.37 -4.68
N TRP A 362 -9.87 10.17 -4.43
CA TRP A 362 -10.01 9.03 -5.34
C TRP A 362 -11.46 8.59 -5.54
N GLU A 363 -12.27 8.63 -4.51
CA GLU A 363 -13.71 8.37 -4.62
C GLU A 363 -14.40 9.42 -5.49
N GLN A 364 -14.11 10.68 -5.22
CA GLN A 364 -14.73 11.84 -5.87
C GLN A 364 -14.05 12.26 -7.19
N ARG A 365 -13.18 11.42 -7.77
CA ARG A 365 -12.37 11.73 -8.96
C ARG A 365 -13.17 12.04 -10.25
N ARG A 366 -14.50 11.95 -10.23
CA ARG A 366 -15.37 12.49 -11.29
C ARG A 366 -15.43 14.01 -11.27
N GLU A 367 -15.20 14.61 -10.12
CA GLU A 367 -15.04 16.05 -9.95
C GLU A 367 -13.64 16.48 -10.36
N ALA A 368 -13.55 17.50 -11.21
CA ALA A 368 -12.26 17.91 -11.82
C ALA A 368 -11.21 18.30 -10.77
N LYS A 369 -11.60 19.01 -9.71
CA LYS A 369 -10.68 19.41 -8.62
C LYS A 369 -10.15 18.20 -7.86
N GLU A 370 -11.01 17.26 -7.51
CA GLU A 370 -10.64 16.04 -6.79
C GLU A 370 -9.77 15.12 -7.65
N ALA A 371 -10.06 15.04 -8.95
CA ALA A 371 -9.21 14.31 -9.89
C ALA A 371 -7.79 14.89 -9.96
N LEU A 372 -7.66 16.22 -10.01
CA LEU A 372 -6.34 16.90 -10.01
C LEU A 372 -5.62 16.72 -8.67
N TRP A 373 -6.35 16.83 -7.54
CA TRP A 373 -5.80 16.56 -6.21
C TRP A 373 -5.24 15.15 -6.12
N ALA A 374 -6.05 14.14 -6.44
CA ALA A 374 -5.64 12.74 -6.45
C ALA A 374 -4.44 12.51 -7.39
N ARG A 375 -4.46 13.11 -8.57
CA ARG A 375 -3.42 12.94 -9.59
C ARG A 375 -2.07 13.53 -9.15
N LEU A 376 -2.07 14.63 -8.39
CA LEU A 376 -0.87 15.30 -7.90
C LEU A 376 -0.34 14.65 -6.61
N PHE A 377 -1.22 14.45 -5.63
CA PHE A 377 -0.78 14.02 -4.29
C PHE A 377 -0.53 12.52 -4.17
N THR A 378 -1.09 11.66 -5.03
CA THR A 378 -0.80 10.22 -4.99
C THR A 378 0.69 9.92 -5.19
N PRO A 379 1.37 10.38 -6.27
CA PRO A 379 2.80 10.14 -6.41
C PRO A 379 3.64 10.85 -5.35
N ALA A 380 3.22 12.01 -4.85
CA ALA A 380 3.91 12.74 -3.79
C ALA A 380 3.85 11.95 -2.46
N ALA A 381 2.68 11.45 -2.06
CA ALA A 381 2.49 10.63 -0.87
C ALA A 381 3.27 9.30 -0.99
N LYS A 382 3.17 8.62 -2.12
CA LYS A 382 3.92 7.38 -2.39
C LYS A 382 5.42 7.60 -2.27
N PHE A 383 5.97 8.67 -2.86
CA PHE A 383 7.37 9.01 -2.75
C PHE A 383 7.78 9.24 -1.28
N ALA A 384 7.09 10.14 -0.60
CA ALA A 384 7.50 10.61 0.72
C ALA A 384 7.34 9.52 1.80
N ILE A 385 6.16 8.88 1.87
CA ILE A 385 5.83 7.91 2.92
C ILE A 385 6.68 6.64 2.77
N CYS A 386 6.79 6.09 1.54
CA CYS A 386 7.59 4.88 1.33
C CYS A 386 9.08 5.10 1.59
N LYS A 387 9.61 6.31 1.36
CA LYS A 387 11.00 6.66 1.71
C LYS A 387 11.19 6.86 3.21
N GLN A 388 10.25 7.51 3.86
CA GLN A 388 10.31 7.79 5.30
C GLN A 388 10.14 6.53 6.14
N GLY A 389 9.39 5.55 5.67
CA GLY A 389 9.13 4.33 6.41
C GLY A 389 10.37 3.52 6.75
N ILE A 390 11.40 3.52 5.89
CA ILE A 390 12.64 2.77 6.14
C ILE A 390 13.34 3.25 7.42
N PRO A 391 13.75 4.54 7.55
CA PRO A 391 14.34 5.04 8.79
C PRO A 391 13.35 5.03 9.97
N PHE A 392 12.05 5.16 9.73
CA PHE A 392 11.05 5.13 10.79
C PHE A 392 10.99 3.76 11.47
N VAL A 393 10.98 2.66 10.71
CA VAL A 393 10.97 1.31 11.30
C VAL A 393 12.32 0.99 11.95
N ALA A 394 13.43 1.50 11.40
CA ALA A 394 14.74 1.38 12.04
C ALA A 394 14.74 2.04 13.43
N GLU A 395 14.18 3.25 13.56
CA GLU A 395 14.02 3.93 14.86
C GLU A 395 13.17 3.11 15.85
N ALA A 396 12.08 2.51 15.39
CA ALA A 396 11.27 1.60 16.21
C ALA A 396 12.07 0.38 16.70
N MET A 397 12.97 -0.16 15.86
CA MET A 397 13.89 -1.25 16.26
C MET A 397 14.84 -0.80 17.37
N GLU A 398 15.39 0.42 17.27
CA GLU A 398 16.27 1.00 18.29
C GLU A 398 15.56 1.16 19.64
N VAL A 399 14.27 1.50 19.67
CA VAL A 399 13.48 1.57 20.91
C VAL A 399 13.47 0.24 21.66
N LEU A 400 13.43 -0.90 20.96
CA LEU A 400 13.48 -2.23 21.57
C LEU A 400 14.91 -2.68 21.93
N GLY A 401 15.92 -1.97 21.45
CA GLY A 401 17.34 -2.37 21.59
C GLY A 401 17.65 -3.66 20.84
N GLY A 402 18.51 -4.50 21.36
CA GLY A 402 18.92 -5.75 20.71
C GLY A 402 17.76 -6.67 20.30
N MET A 403 16.68 -6.71 21.06
CA MET A 403 15.48 -7.51 20.72
C MET A 403 14.76 -6.97 19.48
N GLY A 404 14.86 -5.69 19.18
CA GLY A 404 14.29 -5.12 17.95
C GLY A 404 15.01 -5.61 16.67
N TYR A 405 16.22 -6.15 16.81
CA TYR A 405 17.01 -6.68 15.70
C TYR A 405 16.90 -8.21 15.54
N CYS A 406 16.31 -8.89 16.53
CA CYS A 406 16.15 -10.35 16.53
C CYS A 406 14.83 -10.77 15.87
N GLU A 407 14.83 -11.90 15.16
CA GLU A 407 13.66 -12.42 14.42
C GLU A 407 12.51 -12.91 15.32
N GLU A 408 12.73 -12.98 16.65
CA GLU A 408 11.69 -13.18 17.65
C GLU A 408 10.76 -11.96 17.77
N SER A 409 11.25 -10.78 17.39
CA SER A 409 10.47 -9.57 17.20
C SER A 409 9.89 -9.52 15.79
N GLU A 410 8.74 -8.88 15.63
CA GLU A 410 8.17 -8.64 14.29
C GLU A 410 8.87 -7.49 13.52
N LEU A 411 9.65 -6.63 14.20
CA LEU A 411 10.28 -5.46 13.59
C LEU A 411 11.25 -5.76 12.46
N PRO A 412 12.12 -6.80 12.51
CA PRO A 412 12.96 -7.16 11.37
C PRO A 412 12.15 -7.50 10.11
N ARG A 413 11.00 -8.17 10.26
CA ARG A 413 10.09 -8.46 9.15
C ARG A 413 9.50 -7.17 8.58
N LEU A 414 8.98 -6.27 9.43
CA LEU A 414 8.46 -4.97 9.01
C LEU A 414 9.52 -4.12 8.31
N TYR A 415 10.74 -4.10 8.82
CA TYR A 415 11.86 -3.38 8.20
C TYR A 415 12.21 -3.92 6.81
N ARG A 416 12.28 -5.25 6.65
CA ARG A 416 12.56 -5.86 5.34
C ARG A 416 11.46 -5.59 4.31
N GLU A 417 10.23 -5.38 4.75
CA GLU A 417 9.09 -5.07 3.88
C GLU A 417 9.17 -3.64 3.31
N MET A 418 9.62 -2.67 4.10
CA MET A 418 9.57 -1.26 3.75
C MET A 418 10.19 -0.88 2.40
N PRO A 419 11.39 -1.37 1.99
CA PRO A 419 12.05 -0.93 0.77
C PRO A 419 11.26 -1.20 -0.51
N VAL A 420 10.49 -2.29 -0.59
CA VAL A 420 9.78 -2.67 -1.82
C VAL A 420 8.74 -1.63 -2.23
N ASN A 421 8.06 -1.01 -1.26
CA ASN A 421 7.06 0.01 -1.52
C ASN A 421 7.64 1.29 -2.17
N SER A 422 8.94 1.57 -2.00
CA SER A 422 9.60 2.68 -2.68
C SER A 422 10.14 2.30 -4.07
N ILE A 423 10.04 1.02 -4.47
CA ILE A 423 10.61 0.48 -5.71
C ILE A 423 9.50 0.18 -6.74
N TRP A 424 8.55 -0.68 -6.39
CA TRP A 424 7.48 -1.09 -7.30
C TRP A 424 6.47 0.04 -7.59
N GLU A 425 5.62 -0.12 -8.62
CA GLU A 425 4.64 0.88 -9.05
C GLU A 425 5.27 2.25 -9.43
N GLY A 426 6.55 2.22 -9.76
CA GLY A 426 7.39 3.37 -10.04
C GLY A 426 8.29 3.75 -8.87
N SER A 427 9.59 3.77 -9.11
CA SER A 427 10.59 4.15 -8.11
C SER A 427 10.47 5.64 -7.70
N GLY A 428 11.20 6.02 -6.66
CA GLY A 428 11.14 7.39 -6.14
C GLY A 428 11.36 8.47 -7.20
N ASN A 429 12.32 8.31 -8.12
CA ASN A 429 12.53 9.27 -9.21
C ASN A 429 11.35 9.30 -10.19
N ILE A 430 10.76 8.14 -10.50
CA ILE A 430 9.58 8.07 -11.38
C ILE A 430 8.40 8.82 -10.74
N MET A 431 8.22 8.72 -9.43
CA MET A 431 7.18 9.49 -8.71
C MET A 431 7.43 11.01 -8.82
N CYS A 432 8.68 11.44 -8.64
CA CYS A 432 9.04 12.86 -8.77
C CYS A 432 8.83 13.38 -10.21
N LEU A 433 9.23 12.61 -11.21
CA LEU A 433 8.98 12.94 -12.62
C LEU A 433 7.48 13.02 -12.94
N ASP A 434 6.68 12.14 -12.30
CA ASP A 434 5.23 12.15 -12.47
C ASP A 434 4.59 13.40 -11.84
N VAL A 435 5.03 13.82 -10.64
CA VAL A 435 4.64 15.09 -10.01
C VAL A 435 4.99 16.28 -10.92
N LEU A 436 6.23 16.36 -11.41
CA LEU A 436 6.64 17.44 -12.31
C LEU A 436 5.82 17.48 -13.61
N ARG A 437 5.50 16.30 -14.16
CA ARG A 437 4.63 16.19 -15.35
C ARG A 437 3.22 16.73 -15.07
N VAL A 438 2.64 16.45 -13.90
CA VAL A 438 1.33 17.01 -13.50
C VAL A 438 1.41 18.53 -13.42
N LEU A 439 2.41 19.05 -12.70
CA LEU A 439 2.62 20.49 -12.53
C LEU A 439 2.83 21.24 -13.86
N THR A 440 3.44 20.59 -14.86
CA THR A 440 3.74 21.25 -16.15
C THR A 440 2.67 21.05 -17.21
N LYS A 441 1.88 19.94 -17.15
CA LYS A 441 0.98 19.58 -18.26
C LYS A 441 -0.50 19.62 -17.90
N GLN A 442 -0.87 19.65 -16.60
CA GLN A 442 -2.28 19.66 -16.19
C GLN A 442 -2.78 21.09 -15.95
N HIS A 443 -3.76 21.50 -16.76
CA HIS A 443 -4.43 22.79 -16.56
C HIS A 443 -5.19 22.79 -15.22
N GLY A 444 -5.19 23.92 -14.51
CA GLY A 444 -5.92 24.09 -13.25
C GLY A 444 -5.24 23.52 -12.00
N VAL A 445 -4.09 22.84 -12.13
CA VAL A 445 -3.40 22.26 -10.95
C VAL A 445 -2.93 23.33 -9.97
N TYR A 446 -2.48 24.47 -10.48
CA TYR A 446 -2.06 25.61 -9.63
C TYR A 446 -3.23 26.27 -8.91
N ASP A 447 -4.41 26.30 -9.53
CA ASP A 447 -5.62 26.84 -8.90
C ASP A 447 -6.03 25.95 -7.73
N VAL A 448 -6.05 24.62 -7.93
CA VAL A 448 -6.34 23.63 -6.87
C VAL A 448 -5.36 23.76 -5.70
N LEU A 449 -4.05 23.90 -5.98
CA LEU A 449 -3.04 24.12 -4.93
C LEU A 449 -3.24 25.45 -4.21
N SER A 450 -3.50 26.52 -4.96
CA SER A 450 -3.67 27.87 -4.40
C SER A 450 -4.90 27.92 -3.49
N GLU A 451 -6.01 27.32 -3.89
CA GLU A 451 -7.21 27.23 -3.05
C GLU A 451 -6.92 26.46 -1.76
N ALA A 452 -6.33 25.26 -1.88
CA ALA A 452 -6.01 24.41 -0.73
C ALA A 452 -5.09 25.09 0.29
N PHE A 453 -4.12 25.88 -0.19
CA PHE A 453 -3.19 26.59 0.69
C PHE A 453 -3.79 27.90 1.24
N ALA A 454 -4.71 28.53 0.48
CA ALA A 454 -5.37 29.76 0.93
C ALA A 454 -6.29 29.54 2.12
N GLU A 455 -6.95 28.38 2.21
CA GLU A 455 -7.89 28.04 3.30
C GLU A 455 -7.24 28.08 4.69
N VAL A 456 -5.94 27.76 4.79
CA VAL A 456 -5.19 27.71 6.05
C VAL A 456 -4.14 28.81 6.18
N LYS A 457 -4.13 29.75 5.23
CA LYS A 457 -3.19 30.87 5.22
C LYS A 457 -3.32 31.72 6.48
N GLY A 458 -2.18 32.07 7.09
CA GLY A 458 -2.10 32.90 8.29
C GLY A 458 -2.29 32.13 9.61
N GLN A 459 -2.61 30.84 9.56
CA GLN A 459 -2.76 30.02 10.77
C GLN A 459 -1.41 29.59 11.37
N ASP A 460 -0.36 29.44 10.53
CA ASP A 460 0.98 29.10 10.99
C ASP A 460 2.07 29.73 10.11
N ARG A 461 3.06 30.36 10.76
CA ARG A 461 4.17 31.07 10.05
C ARG A 461 5.11 30.15 9.30
N HIS A 462 5.34 28.92 9.79
CA HIS A 462 6.22 27.95 9.14
C HIS A 462 5.57 27.42 7.89
N TYR A 463 4.25 27.15 7.96
CA TYR A 463 3.43 26.77 6.81
C TYR A 463 3.45 27.84 5.72
N ASP A 464 3.13 29.10 6.07
CA ASP A 464 3.10 30.21 5.11
C ASP A 464 4.47 30.44 4.45
N ARG A 465 5.56 30.26 5.21
CA ARG A 465 6.91 30.35 4.66
C ARG A 465 7.18 29.23 3.67
N ALA A 466 6.83 28.00 4.00
CA ALA A 466 7.04 26.84 3.14
C ALA A 466 6.20 26.95 1.85
N VAL A 467 4.97 27.47 1.91
CA VAL A 467 4.16 27.77 0.72
C VAL A 467 4.86 28.77 -0.21
N ARG A 468 5.38 29.89 0.34
CA ARG A 468 6.12 30.87 -0.46
C ARG A 468 7.37 30.27 -1.11
N GLN A 469 8.10 29.42 -0.42
CA GLN A 469 9.28 28.71 -0.96
C GLN A 469 8.90 27.78 -2.11
N LEU A 470 7.82 27.00 -1.95
CA LEU A 470 7.31 26.15 -3.03
C LEU A 470 6.91 26.99 -4.25
N GLN A 471 6.14 28.07 -4.05
CA GLN A 471 5.73 28.97 -5.13
C GLN A 471 6.92 29.56 -5.91
N GLN A 472 8.02 29.90 -5.23
CA GLN A 472 9.25 30.37 -5.88
C GLN A 472 9.89 29.27 -6.75
N ARG A 473 9.98 28.03 -6.25
CA ARG A 473 10.52 26.88 -6.99
C ARG A 473 9.67 26.55 -8.22
N LEU A 474 8.34 26.66 -8.09
CA LEU A 474 7.40 26.35 -9.17
C LEU A 474 7.35 27.40 -10.30
N ARG A 475 7.98 28.58 -10.13
CA ARG A 475 8.10 29.57 -11.24
C ARG A 475 8.96 29.05 -12.39
N LYS A 476 9.97 28.20 -12.09
CA LYS A 476 10.83 27.54 -13.06
C LYS A 476 11.18 26.16 -12.51
N PRO A 477 10.28 25.18 -12.64
CA PRO A 477 10.52 23.84 -12.14
C PRO A 477 11.68 23.20 -12.92
N ASP A 478 12.69 22.71 -12.16
CA ASP A 478 13.83 21.98 -12.69
C ASP A 478 13.70 20.51 -12.28
N GLU A 479 13.99 19.60 -13.20
CA GLU A 479 13.97 18.16 -12.96
C GLU A 479 14.93 17.75 -11.83
N ALA A 480 16.09 18.40 -11.73
CA ALA A 480 17.05 18.15 -10.66
C ALA A 480 16.48 18.46 -9.26
N MET A 481 15.51 19.38 -9.16
CA MET A 481 14.81 19.72 -7.91
C MET A 481 13.55 18.86 -7.68
N GLY A 482 13.28 17.89 -8.54
CA GLY A 482 12.04 17.10 -8.50
C GLY A 482 11.77 16.44 -7.16
N ARG A 483 12.80 15.90 -6.49
CA ARG A 483 12.65 15.29 -5.14
C ARG A 483 12.28 16.31 -4.08
N GLU A 484 12.90 17.49 -4.09
CA GLU A 484 12.62 18.56 -3.13
C GLU A 484 11.20 19.13 -3.32
N ILE A 485 10.80 19.37 -4.56
CA ILE A 485 9.45 19.83 -4.91
C ILE A 485 8.41 18.80 -4.44
N THR A 486 8.64 17.53 -4.74
CA THR A 486 7.72 16.43 -4.37
C THR A 486 7.60 16.29 -2.85
N GLN A 487 8.72 16.33 -2.13
CA GLN A 487 8.74 16.27 -0.67
C GLN A 487 8.01 17.47 -0.05
N GLN A 488 8.27 18.66 -0.57
CA GLN A 488 7.65 19.89 -0.06
C GLN A 488 6.14 19.93 -0.33
N LEU A 489 5.69 19.46 -1.51
CA LEU A 489 4.25 19.28 -1.81
C LEU A 489 3.59 18.34 -0.82
N PHE A 490 4.20 17.18 -0.57
CA PHE A 490 3.69 16.23 0.41
C PHE A 490 3.55 16.85 1.79
N LEU A 491 4.59 17.51 2.28
CA LEU A 491 4.57 18.16 3.60
C LEU A 491 3.53 19.27 3.67
N LEU A 492 3.36 20.07 2.62
CA LEU A 492 2.32 21.10 2.59
C LEU A 492 0.91 20.51 2.54
N GLY A 493 0.73 19.38 1.85
CA GLY A 493 -0.52 18.62 1.89
C GLY A 493 -0.86 18.14 3.30
N CYS A 494 0.09 17.50 3.98
CA CYS A 494 -0.09 17.09 5.39
C CYS A 494 -0.36 18.28 6.30
N GLY A 495 0.44 19.36 6.16
CA GLY A 495 0.30 20.57 6.98
C GLY A 495 -1.06 21.25 6.81
N ALA A 496 -1.59 21.30 5.58
CA ALA A 496 -2.93 21.85 5.34
C ALA A 496 -4.01 21.03 6.08
N GLU A 497 -3.96 19.70 6.01
CA GLU A 497 -4.92 18.85 6.70
C GLU A 497 -4.78 18.93 8.23
N MET A 498 -3.54 19.01 8.74
CA MET A 498 -3.30 19.23 10.17
C MET A 498 -3.86 20.58 10.64
N LEU A 499 -3.64 21.65 9.91
CA LEU A 499 -4.16 22.99 10.26
C LEU A 499 -5.69 23.07 10.18
N ARG A 500 -6.32 22.30 9.28
CA ARG A 500 -7.80 22.25 9.18
C ARG A 500 -8.45 21.46 10.31
N HIS A 501 -7.82 20.39 10.78
CA HIS A 501 -8.52 19.35 11.51
C HIS A 501 -7.94 19.00 12.89
N ALA A 502 -6.64 19.18 13.09
CA ALA A 502 -6.03 18.91 14.39
C ALA A 502 -6.23 20.07 15.37
N SER A 503 -6.05 19.81 16.66
CA SER A 503 -6.02 20.88 17.65
C SER A 503 -4.89 21.89 17.35
N PRO A 504 -5.08 23.18 17.60
CA PRO A 504 -4.07 24.20 17.27
C PRO A 504 -2.66 23.91 17.81
N PRO A 505 -2.47 23.43 19.07
CA PRO A 505 -1.14 23.08 19.56
C PRO A 505 -0.49 21.94 18.76
N LEU A 506 -1.28 20.94 18.34
CA LEU A 506 -0.79 19.80 17.57
C LEU A 506 -0.43 20.20 16.14
N ALA A 507 -1.27 20.98 15.48
CA ALA A 507 -1.03 21.48 14.13
C ALA A 507 0.22 22.39 14.07
N GLN A 508 0.37 23.30 15.04
CA GLN A 508 1.55 24.16 15.15
C GLN A 508 2.84 23.38 15.39
N ALA A 509 2.78 22.37 16.30
CA ALA A 509 3.91 21.49 16.55
C ALA A 509 4.32 20.72 15.30
N TRP A 510 3.34 20.23 14.53
CA TRP A 510 3.57 19.55 13.26
C TRP A 510 4.25 20.48 12.25
N CYS A 511 3.70 21.68 12.02
CA CYS A 511 4.28 22.66 11.10
C CYS A 511 5.69 23.08 11.51
N GLN A 512 5.92 23.30 12.80
CA GLN A 512 7.24 23.63 13.30
C GLN A 512 8.24 22.48 13.07
N MET A 513 7.88 21.25 13.41
CA MET A 513 8.78 20.11 13.30
C MET A 513 9.08 19.73 11.85
N MET A 514 8.06 19.75 10.97
CA MET A 514 8.20 19.22 9.62
C MET A 514 8.59 20.27 8.57
N LEU A 515 8.32 21.56 8.83
CA LEU A 515 8.53 22.65 7.87
C LEU A 515 9.61 23.66 8.29
N ASP A 516 10.13 23.58 9.53
CA ASP A 516 11.25 24.44 9.94
C ASP A 516 12.60 23.81 9.61
N THR A 517 13.38 24.51 8.79
CA THR A 517 14.72 24.08 8.36
C THR A 517 15.83 24.46 9.35
N ARG A 518 15.52 25.15 10.45
CA ARG A 518 16.50 25.70 11.39
C ARG A 518 16.96 24.73 12.48
N GLY A 519 16.49 23.52 12.45
CA GLY A 519 16.85 22.47 13.41
C GLY A 519 15.68 21.95 14.22
N GLU A 520 15.89 20.81 14.85
CA GLU A 520 14.87 20.13 15.63
C GLU A 520 14.64 20.83 16.97
N MET A 521 13.46 21.40 17.17
CA MET A 521 13.02 21.92 18.47
C MET A 521 12.31 20.83 19.26
N PRO A 522 12.52 20.75 20.59
CA PRO A 522 11.77 19.83 21.43
C PRO A 522 10.27 20.14 21.42
N LEU A 523 9.43 19.10 21.36
CA LEU A 523 7.99 19.22 21.54
C LEU A 523 7.68 19.55 23.01
N SER A 524 6.68 20.41 23.23
CA SER A 524 6.23 20.72 24.61
C SER A 524 5.66 19.49 25.31
N ALA A 525 5.72 19.45 26.63
CA ALA A 525 5.20 18.33 27.42
C ALA A 525 3.70 18.07 27.17
N GLN A 526 2.91 19.13 26.96
CA GLN A 526 1.49 19.01 26.63
C GLN A 526 1.30 18.28 25.29
N VAL A 527 1.97 18.72 24.22
CA VAL A 527 1.89 18.09 22.89
C VAL A 527 2.34 16.63 22.94
N GLN A 528 3.43 16.33 23.69
CA GLN A 528 3.89 14.96 23.88
C GLN A 528 2.81 14.09 24.58
N ASN A 529 2.17 14.61 25.63
CA ASN A 529 1.10 13.89 26.33
C ASN A 529 -0.06 13.59 25.40
N ASP A 530 -0.54 14.59 24.66
CA ASP A 530 -1.66 14.45 23.73
C ASP A 530 -1.37 13.42 22.65
N LEU A 531 -0.19 13.49 22.01
CA LEU A 531 0.24 12.55 20.97
C LEU A 531 0.30 11.11 21.48
N LEU A 532 0.98 10.89 22.61
CA LEU A 532 1.18 9.55 23.15
C LEU A 532 -0.14 8.94 23.64
N LEU A 533 -1.05 9.76 24.19
CA LEU A 533 -2.40 9.31 24.58
C LEU A 533 -3.23 8.89 23.35
N ARG A 534 -3.26 9.72 22.31
CA ARG A 534 -3.97 9.43 21.05
C ARG A 534 -3.45 8.17 20.38
N ALA A 535 -2.15 7.97 20.42
CA ALA A 535 -1.49 6.83 19.79
C ALA A 535 -1.58 5.52 20.59
N THR A 536 -2.04 5.58 21.85
CA THR A 536 -2.15 4.40 22.74
C THR A 536 -3.56 4.08 23.16
N GLY A 537 -4.56 4.80 22.74
CA GLY A 537 -5.99 4.79 23.13
C GLY A 537 -6.64 3.51 23.69
N GLY A 538 -5.94 2.38 23.70
CA GLY A 538 -6.36 1.09 24.27
C GLY A 538 -5.18 0.14 24.53
N LEU A 539 -3.94 0.58 24.38
CA LEU A 539 -2.72 -0.25 24.54
C LEU A 539 -2.19 -0.28 26.01
N ARG A 540 -3.02 0.00 27.01
CA ARG A 540 -2.59 -0.02 28.43
C ARG A 540 -2.60 -1.42 29.02
#